data_15def4b22c5122bcb63da4177fcfd198
#
_entry.id   15def4b22c5122bcb63da4177fcfd198
#
_cell.length_a   1.000
_cell.length_b   1.000
_cell.length_c   1.000
_cell.angle_alpha   90.00
_cell.angle_beta   90.00
_cell.angle_gamma   90.00
#
_symmetry.space_group_name_H-M   'P 1'
#
loop_
_entity.id
_entity.type
_entity.pdbx_description
1 polymer ?
#
loop_
_entity_poly.entity_id
_entity_poly.type
_entity_poly.pdbx_seq_one_letter_code
_entity_poly.pdbx_strand_id
1 'polypeptide(L)'
;MTGANLRVRRHGERGAVGGGEGVIFGMLILVAGTLVILNLWALLDTRMALDSAAAEYLRTYTEQQGFFQARYTADVALKDTLTQRGFSPDRVSIRVGEPQGFGPCAEVTVQLSTQVPWARVPFIGGAGSTSVSVTQSELIDAHREVTNSANFAQFATPCATS
;
A
#
# COMPACT_ATOMS: atom_id res chain seq x y z
N MET A 1 83.99 -17.68 11.19
CA MET A 1 83.27 -16.59 10.47
C MET A 1 82.05 -17.20 9.81
N THR A 2 80.90 -17.06 10.46
CA THR A 2 79.64 -17.75 10.13
C THR A 2 78.74 -16.75 9.40
N GLY A 3 78.53 -16.92 8.10
CA GLY A 3 77.68 -16.08 7.29
C GLY A 3 76.21 -16.42 7.47
N ALA A 4 75.44 -15.49 8.09
CA ALA A 4 74.02 -15.59 8.23
C ALA A 4 73.32 -15.23 6.93
N ASN A 5 72.75 -16.25 6.22
CA ASN A 5 71.89 -16.06 5.06
C ASN A 5 70.51 -15.52 5.50
N LEU A 6 70.30 -14.22 5.37
CA LEU A 6 68.97 -13.57 5.46
C LEU A 6 68.11 -13.98 4.25
N ARG A 7 67.27 -14.99 4.41
CA ARG A 7 66.17 -15.27 3.49
C ARG A 7 65.13 -14.15 3.56
N VAL A 8 65.19 -13.22 2.64
CA VAL A 8 64.12 -12.27 2.40
C VAL A 8 62.89 -13.07 1.89
N ARG A 9 61.93 -13.24 2.81
CA ARG A 9 60.62 -13.80 2.48
C ARG A 9 59.88 -12.79 1.58
N ARG A 10 59.92 -13.00 0.27
CA ARG A 10 59.02 -12.32 -0.68
C ARG A 10 57.59 -12.76 -0.32
N HIS A 11 56.88 -11.90 0.35
CA HIS A 11 55.44 -12.00 0.47
C HIS A 11 54.89 -11.81 -0.94
N GLY A 12 54.45 -12.90 -1.55
CA GLY A 12 53.90 -12.90 -2.88
C GLY A 12 52.66 -12.02 -2.93
N GLU A 13 52.64 -11.12 -3.89
CA GLU A 13 51.54 -10.31 -4.32
C GLU A 13 50.36 -11.16 -4.85
N ARG A 14 49.81 -12.06 -4.05
CA ARG A 14 48.61 -12.86 -4.38
C ARG A 14 47.29 -12.16 -4.06
N GLY A 15 47.33 -10.90 -3.62
CA GLY A 15 46.15 -10.11 -3.25
C GLY A 15 45.56 -9.25 -4.36
N ALA A 16 46.26 -9.02 -5.49
CA ALA A 16 45.83 -8.05 -6.49
C ALA A 16 44.75 -8.56 -7.45
N VAL A 17 44.67 -9.89 -7.68
CA VAL A 17 43.67 -10.46 -8.62
C VAL A 17 42.29 -10.62 -7.97
N GLY A 18 42.20 -10.78 -6.65
CA GLY A 18 40.93 -10.89 -5.93
C GLY A 18 40.17 -9.55 -5.67
N GLY A 19 40.87 -8.41 -5.84
CA GLY A 19 40.28 -7.09 -5.55
C GLY A 19 39.25 -6.63 -6.57
N GLY A 20 39.43 -6.94 -7.84
CA GLY A 20 38.53 -6.53 -8.92
C GLY A 20 37.20 -7.28 -8.90
N GLU A 21 37.22 -8.57 -8.62
CA GLU A 21 35.99 -9.39 -8.51
C GLU A 21 35.13 -8.96 -7.32
N GLY A 22 35.77 -8.64 -6.18
CA GLY A 22 35.08 -8.15 -5.00
C GLY A 22 34.38 -6.82 -5.23
N VAL A 23 34.97 -5.90 -5.97
CA VAL A 23 34.38 -4.60 -6.32
C VAL A 23 33.16 -4.79 -7.23
N ILE A 24 33.26 -5.62 -8.27
CA ILE A 24 32.18 -5.90 -9.21
C ILE A 24 30.99 -6.55 -8.45
N PHE A 25 31.29 -7.55 -7.60
CA PHE A 25 30.27 -8.24 -6.81
C PHE A 25 29.61 -7.31 -5.80
N GLY A 26 30.38 -6.46 -5.12
CA GLY A 26 29.89 -5.44 -4.22
C GLY A 26 28.96 -4.43 -4.90
N MET A 27 29.33 -3.98 -6.11
CA MET A 27 28.51 -3.08 -6.91
C MET A 27 27.20 -3.74 -7.36
N LEU A 28 27.24 -5.02 -7.73
CA LEU A 28 26.06 -5.79 -8.14
C LEU A 28 25.08 -5.97 -6.95
N ILE A 29 25.57 -6.29 -5.76
CA ILE A 29 24.78 -6.39 -4.55
C ILE A 29 24.16 -5.03 -4.20
N LEU A 30 24.91 -3.95 -4.30
CA LEU A 30 24.42 -2.60 -4.00
C LEU A 30 23.30 -2.22 -4.96
N VAL A 31 23.45 -2.43 -6.26
CA VAL A 31 22.41 -2.15 -7.26
C VAL A 31 21.17 -3.01 -7.00
N ALA A 32 21.34 -4.32 -6.80
CA ALA A 32 20.24 -5.23 -6.52
C ALA A 32 19.50 -4.83 -5.22
N GLY A 33 20.24 -4.54 -4.16
CA GLY A 33 19.67 -4.08 -2.89
C GLY A 33 18.89 -2.78 -3.03
N THR A 34 19.42 -1.81 -3.77
CA THR A 34 18.72 -0.55 -4.03
C THR A 34 17.42 -0.78 -4.79
N LEU A 35 17.42 -1.64 -5.81
CA LEU A 35 16.21 -1.97 -6.57
C LEU A 35 15.14 -2.64 -5.68
N VAL A 36 15.54 -3.54 -4.80
CA VAL A 36 14.62 -4.17 -3.83
C VAL A 36 14.02 -3.12 -2.90
N ILE A 37 14.82 -2.23 -2.35
CA ILE A 37 14.35 -1.16 -1.45
C ILE A 37 13.35 -0.25 -2.16
N LEU A 38 13.64 0.18 -3.39
CA LEU A 38 12.75 1.03 -4.17
C LEU A 38 11.40 0.35 -4.46
N ASN A 39 11.40 -0.95 -4.78
CA ASN A 39 10.16 -1.70 -4.99
C ASN A 39 9.34 -1.85 -3.70
N LEU A 40 9.99 -2.14 -2.57
CA LEU A 40 9.32 -2.21 -1.27
C LEU A 40 8.73 -0.85 -0.87
N TRP A 41 9.46 0.23 -1.11
CA TRP A 41 8.97 1.57 -0.84
C TRP A 41 7.73 1.90 -1.65
N ALA A 42 7.73 1.59 -2.95
CA ALA A 42 6.56 1.80 -3.82
C ALA A 42 5.32 1.02 -3.34
N LEU A 43 5.49 -0.20 -2.84
CA LEU A 43 4.39 -1.00 -2.28
C LEU A 43 3.84 -0.39 -0.99
N LEU A 44 4.72 0.07 -0.10
CA LEU A 44 4.33 0.72 1.16
C LEU A 44 3.61 2.04 0.91
N ASP A 45 4.13 2.87 0.00
CA ASP A 45 3.50 4.14 -0.37
C ASP A 45 2.11 3.93 -0.98
N THR A 46 1.99 2.95 -1.88
CA THR A 46 0.69 2.56 -2.46
C THR A 46 -0.29 2.13 -1.37
N ARG A 47 0.14 1.30 -0.43
CA ARG A 47 -0.72 0.84 0.66
C ARG A 47 -1.19 2.00 1.54
N MET A 48 -0.28 2.89 1.94
CA MET A 48 -0.62 4.07 2.74
C MET A 48 -1.57 5.02 2.01
N ALA A 49 -1.44 5.16 0.69
CA ALA A 49 -2.35 5.96 -0.11
C ALA A 49 -3.76 5.35 -0.16
N LEU A 50 -3.86 4.03 -0.36
CA LEU A 50 -5.15 3.32 -0.34
C LEU A 50 -5.79 3.36 1.05
N ASP A 51 -5.01 3.15 2.12
CA ASP A 51 -5.49 3.25 3.51
C ASP A 51 -6.07 4.63 3.81
N SER A 52 -5.36 5.69 3.41
CA SER A 52 -5.83 7.07 3.61
C SER A 52 -7.12 7.36 2.82
N ALA A 53 -7.19 6.88 1.58
CA ALA A 53 -8.37 7.07 0.74
C ALA A 53 -9.59 6.28 1.27
N ALA A 54 -9.37 5.07 1.78
CA ALA A 54 -10.42 4.27 2.39
C ALA A 54 -10.97 4.92 3.68
N ALA A 55 -10.07 5.43 4.52
CA ALA A 55 -10.46 6.14 5.75
C ALA A 55 -11.26 7.42 5.44
N GLU A 56 -10.83 8.20 4.44
CA GLU A 56 -11.54 9.42 4.06
C GLU A 56 -12.92 9.12 3.43
N TYR A 57 -13.01 8.03 2.64
CA TYR A 57 -14.30 7.54 2.14
C TYR A 57 -15.25 7.24 3.29
N LEU A 58 -14.84 6.41 4.24
CA LEU A 58 -15.66 5.97 5.36
C LEU A 58 -16.07 7.15 6.23
N ARG A 59 -15.13 8.02 6.58
CA ARG A 59 -15.41 9.23 7.35
C ARG A 59 -16.46 10.10 6.66
N THR A 60 -16.26 10.43 5.38
CA THR A 60 -17.17 11.27 4.62
C THR A 60 -18.54 10.59 4.47
N TYR A 61 -18.57 9.27 4.29
CA TYR A 61 -19.79 8.48 4.18
C TYR A 61 -20.59 8.51 5.48
N THR A 62 -19.92 8.26 6.61
CA THR A 62 -20.57 8.21 7.93
C THR A 62 -21.00 9.59 8.41
N GLU A 63 -20.44 10.67 7.89
CA GLU A 63 -20.82 12.06 8.23
C GLU A 63 -22.11 12.54 7.54
N GLN A 64 -22.61 11.89 6.49
CA GLN A 64 -23.78 12.34 5.75
C GLN A 64 -25.10 11.86 6.38
N GLN A 65 -26.18 12.60 6.10
CA GLN A 65 -27.53 12.27 6.61
C GLN A 65 -28.36 11.43 5.64
N GLY A 66 -27.98 11.36 4.35
CA GLY A 66 -28.71 10.68 3.31
C GLY A 66 -27.85 9.75 2.50
N PHE A 67 -28.36 8.56 2.17
CA PHE A 67 -27.66 7.51 1.44
C PHE A 67 -27.00 7.98 0.12
N PHE A 68 -27.79 8.63 -0.74
CA PHE A 68 -27.26 9.07 -2.05
C PHE A 68 -26.19 10.14 -1.92
N GLN A 69 -26.39 11.06 -0.96
CA GLN A 69 -25.41 12.10 -0.70
C GLN A 69 -24.14 11.51 -0.07
N ALA A 70 -24.28 10.59 0.87
CA ALA A 70 -23.17 9.89 1.49
C ALA A 70 -22.28 9.22 0.44
N ARG A 71 -22.89 8.48 -0.46
CA ARG A 71 -22.18 7.78 -1.52
C ARG A 71 -21.48 8.72 -2.48
N TYR A 72 -22.17 9.75 -2.94
CA TYR A 72 -21.62 10.72 -3.88
C TYR A 72 -20.46 11.51 -3.27
N THR A 73 -20.63 12.06 -2.07
CA THR A 73 -19.58 12.85 -1.41
C THR A 73 -18.38 12.00 -1.02
N ALA A 74 -18.59 10.77 -0.56
CA ALA A 74 -17.52 9.83 -0.23
C ALA A 74 -16.72 9.42 -1.49
N ASP A 75 -17.40 9.16 -2.62
CA ASP A 75 -16.72 8.86 -3.89
C ASP A 75 -15.86 10.02 -4.38
N VAL A 76 -16.33 11.26 -4.21
CA VAL A 76 -15.55 12.45 -4.57
C VAL A 76 -14.33 12.58 -3.64
N ALA A 77 -14.52 12.48 -2.34
CA ALA A 77 -13.45 12.59 -1.35
C ALA A 77 -12.37 11.51 -1.56
N LEU A 78 -12.77 10.28 -1.86
CA LEU A 78 -11.84 9.18 -2.17
C LEU A 78 -11.00 9.49 -3.41
N LYS A 79 -11.64 9.93 -4.51
CA LYS A 79 -10.94 10.25 -5.77
C LYS A 79 -9.99 11.42 -5.60
N ASP A 80 -10.40 12.44 -4.85
CA ASP A 80 -9.56 13.59 -4.55
C ASP A 80 -8.34 13.17 -3.71
N THR A 81 -8.54 12.33 -2.70
CA THR A 81 -7.44 11.82 -1.86
C THR A 81 -6.45 11.00 -2.68
N LEU A 82 -6.92 10.10 -3.56
CA LEU A 82 -6.06 9.35 -4.46
C LEU A 82 -5.27 10.27 -5.39
N THR A 83 -5.93 11.27 -5.97
CA THR A 83 -5.29 12.23 -6.89
C THR A 83 -4.24 13.07 -6.19
N GLN A 84 -4.49 13.55 -4.98
CA GLN A 84 -3.53 14.27 -4.15
C GLN A 84 -2.29 13.45 -3.82
N ARG A 85 -2.45 12.13 -3.70
CA ARG A 85 -1.36 11.17 -3.50
C ARG A 85 -0.67 10.75 -4.81
N GLY A 86 -1.07 11.31 -5.96
CA GLY A 86 -0.49 10.99 -7.26
C GLY A 86 -0.99 9.70 -7.91
N PHE A 87 -2.08 9.12 -7.40
CA PHE A 87 -2.70 7.93 -7.98
C PHE A 87 -3.84 8.31 -8.93
N SER A 88 -3.92 7.62 -10.08
CA SER A 88 -5.08 7.73 -10.96
C SER A 88 -6.25 6.91 -10.38
N PRO A 89 -7.39 7.51 -10.06
CA PRO A 89 -8.56 6.79 -9.52
C PRO A 89 -9.04 5.64 -10.41
N ASP A 90 -8.90 5.78 -11.74
CA ASP A 90 -9.32 4.78 -12.73
C ASP A 90 -8.53 3.45 -12.64
N ARG A 91 -7.37 3.46 -11.98
CA ARG A 91 -6.54 2.26 -11.76
C ARG A 91 -6.84 1.56 -10.44
N VAL A 92 -7.71 2.14 -9.63
CA VAL A 92 -8.10 1.60 -8.33
C VAL A 92 -9.48 0.96 -8.46
N SER A 93 -9.57 -0.32 -8.18
CA SER A 93 -10.86 -1.00 -8.08
C SER A 93 -11.46 -0.71 -6.70
N ILE A 94 -12.67 -0.18 -6.69
CA ILE A 94 -13.39 0.21 -5.49
C ILE A 94 -14.59 -0.73 -5.32
N ARG A 95 -14.71 -1.36 -4.17
CA ARG A 95 -15.86 -2.17 -3.77
C ARG A 95 -16.39 -1.67 -2.44
N VAL A 96 -17.66 -1.33 -2.41
CA VAL A 96 -18.35 -0.88 -1.19
C VAL A 96 -19.36 -1.93 -0.82
N GLY A 97 -19.29 -2.41 0.42
CA GLY A 97 -20.23 -3.34 1.03
C GLY A 97 -21.07 -2.62 2.07
N GLU A 98 -22.37 -2.71 1.94
CA GLU A 98 -23.36 -2.13 2.85
C GLU A 98 -24.39 -3.20 3.21
N PRO A 99 -23.99 -4.25 3.95
CA PRO A 99 -24.82 -5.43 4.16
C PRO A 99 -26.12 -5.13 4.91
N GLN A 100 -26.15 -4.06 5.68
CA GLN A 100 -27.29 -3.65 6.51
C GLN A 100 -28.02 -2.41 5.95
N GLY A 101 -27.56 -1.88 4.80
CA GLY A 101 -28.08 -0.63 4.26
C GLY A 101 -27.48 0.59 4.96
N PHE A 102 -28.14 1.75 4.79
CA PHE A 102 -27.68 3.03 5.34
C PHE A 102 -28.54 3.41 6.55
N GLY A 103 -27.95 3.47 7.73
CA GLY A 103 -28.65 3.85 8.95
C GLY A 103 -27.78 3.75 10.20
N PRO A 104 -28.28 4.18 11.36
CA PRO A 104 -27.57 4.07 12.63
C PRO A 104 -27.16 2.63 12.91
N CYS A 105 -25.92 2.43 13.40
CA CYS A 105 -25.29 1.12 13.62
C CYS A 105 -25.08 0.23 12.39
N ALA A 106 -25.35 0.74 11.19
CA ALA A 106 -25.00 0.00 9.97
C ALA A 106 -23.48 0.00 9.77
N GLU A 107 -22.94 -1.16 9.43
CA GLU A 107 -21.54 -1.31 9.06
C GLU A 107 -21.37 -1.03 7.57
N VAL A 108 -20.40 -0.19 7.26
CA VAL A 108 -19.96 0.07 5.89
C VAL A 108 -18.54 -0.44 5.73
N THR A 109 -18.32 -1.21 4.69
CA THR A 109 -17.00 -1.74 4.36
C THR A 109 -16.57 -1.21 3.01
N VAL A 110 -15.36 -0.69 2.91
CA VAL A 110 -14.74 -0.31 1.65
C VAL A 110 -13.51 -1.16 1.39
N GLN A 111 -13.44 -1.73 0.19
CA GLN A 111 -12.28 -2.47 -0.28
C GLN A 111 -11.71 -1.76 -1.50
N LEU A 112 -10.46 -1.34 -1.39
CA LEU A 112 -9.68 -0.75 -2.47
C LEU A 112 -8.62 -1.72 -2.93
N SER A 113 -8.42 -1.84 -4.24
CA SER A 113 -7.34 -2.66 -4.79
C SER A 113 -6.76 -2.04 -6.05
N THR A 114 -5.44 -2.13 -6.18
CA THR A 114 -4.70 -1.66 -7.37
C THR A 114 -3.54 -2.60 -7.68
N GLN A 115 -3.04 -2.51 -8.91
CA GLN A 115 -1.85 -3.25 -9.32
C GLN A 115 -0.64 -2.33 -9.37
N VAL A 116 0.40 -2.70 -8.66
CA VAL A 116 1.69 -2.00 -8.63
C VAL A 116 2.65 -2.75 -9.56
N PRO A 117 3.11 -2.15 -10.65
CA PRO A 117 4.10 -2.77 -11.51
C PRO A 117 5.45 -2.83 -10.79
N TRP A 118 6.15 -3.95 -10.92
CA TRP A 118 7.54 -4.06 -10.47
C TRP A 118 8.43 -3.15 -11.30
N ALA A 119 9.44 -2.54 -10.68
CA ALA A 119 10.45 -1.80 -11.42
C ALA A 119 11.08 -2.72 -12.47
N ARG A 120 11.09 -2.30 -13.72
CA ARG A 120 11.73 -3.04 -14.80
C ARG A 120 13.23 -3.05 -14.56
N VAL A 121 13.78 -4.21 -14.25
CA VAL A 121 15.22 -4.40 -14.20
C VAL A 121 15.69 -4.58 -15.64
N PRO A 122 16.55 -3.69 -16.18
CA PRO A 122 17.14 -3.90 -17.49
C PRO A 122 17.85 -5.28 -17.50
N PHE A 123 17.66 -6.06 -18.55
CA PHE A 123 18.21 -7.40 -18.78
C PHE A 123 17.50 -8.59 -18.09
N ILE A 124 16.58 -8.37 -17.16
CA ILE A 124 15.74 -9.44 -16.62
C ILE A 124 14.33 -9.21 -17.17
N GLY A 125 14.05 -9.80 -18.33
CA GLY A 125 12.75 -9.68 -18.98
C GLY A 125 11.64 -10.25 -18.10
N GLY A 126 10.73 -9.42 -17.64
CA GLY A 126 9.56 -9.82 -16.90
C GLY A 126 9.01 -8.65 -16.08
N ALA A 127 8.13 -7.85 -16.69
CA ALA A 127 7.35 -6.88 -15.94
C ALA A 127 6.22 -7.65 -15.22
N GLY A 128 6.43 -8.06 -13.99
CA GLY A 128 5.39 -8.55 -13.10
C GLY A 128 4.65 -7.37 -12.47
N SER A 129 3.45 -7.62 -11.96
CA SER A 129 2.72 -6.70 -11.11
C SER A 129 2.28 -7.41 -9.84
N THR A 130 2.20 -6.67 -8.74
CA THR A 130 1.66 -7.17 -7.47
C THR A 130 0.38 -6.42 -7.17
N SER A 131 -0.66 -7.15 -6.77
CA SER A 131 -1.90 -6.53 -6.30
C SER A 131 -1.74 -6.10 -4.85
N VAL A 132 -2.09 -4.84 -4.58
CA VAL A 132 -2.20 -4.29 -3.23
C VAL A 132 -3.68 -4.06 -2.96
N SER A 133 -4.19 -4.59 -1.86
CA SER A 133 -5.58 -4.40 -1.43
C SER A 133 -5.63 -3.95 0.02
N VAL A 134 -6.60 -3.10 0.30
CA VAL A 134 -6.92 -2.57 1.62
C VAL A 134 -8.41 -2.74 1.84
N THR A 135 -8.80 -3.18 3.01
CA THR A 135 -10.21 -3.28 3.42
C THR A 135 -10.34 -2.59 4.77
N GLN A 136 -11.27 -1.65 4.85
CA GLN A 136 -11.61 -0.96 6.08
C GLN A 136 -13.12 -0.97 6.27
N SER A 137 -13.57 -0.98 7.52
CA SER A 137 -14.99 -0.88 7.87
C SER A 137 -15.18 0.12 8.99
N GLU A 138 -16.35 0.78 8.98
CA GLU A 138 -16.76 1.74 9.99
C GLU A 138 -18.26 1.60 10.26
N LEU A 139 -18.65 1.85 11.51
CA LEU A 139 -20.04 1.86 11.94
C LEU A 139 -20.59 3.28 11.86
N ILE A 140 -21.78 3.43 11.29
CA ILE A 140 -22.52 4.70 11.35
C ILE A 140 -22.99 4.93 12.80
N ASP A 141 -22.77 6.14 13.32
CA ASP A 141 -23.11 6.50 14.70
C ASP A 141 -24.57 6.18 15.03
N ALA A 142 -24.77 5.53 16.18
CA ALA A 142 -26.07 5.16 16.71
C ALA A 142 -27.02 6.35 16.94
N HIS A 143 -26.48 7.52 17.25
CA HIS A 143 -27.23 8.73 17.58
C HIS A 143 -27.45 9.66 16.39
N ARG A 144 -27.07 9.23 15.20
CA ARG A 144 -27.18 10.07 14.01
C ARG A 144 -28.62 10.09 13.48
N GLU A 145 -29.15 11.28 13.24
CA GLU A 145 -30.39 11.45 12.50
C GLU A 145 -30.18 11.18 11.01
N VAL A 146 -30.80 10.12 10.49
CA VAL A 146 -30.77 9.75 9.08
C VAL A 146 -32.08 10.14 8.43
N THR A 147 -32.03 11.05 7.45
CA THR A 147 -33.21 11.63 6.81
C THR A 147 -33.91 10.66 5.83
N ASN A 148 -33.26 9.58 5.41
CA ASN A 148 -33.80 8.64 4.42
C ASN A 148 -33.48 7.19 4.78
N SER A 149 -34.13 6.70 5.82
CA SER A 149 -33.97 5.34 6.35
C SER A 149 -34.92 4.31 5.71
N ALA A 150 -35.44 4.59 4.51
CA ALA A 150 -36.47 3.75 3.89
C ALA A 150 -36.05 2.27 3.71
N ASN A 151 -34.76 2.03 3.55
CA ASN A 151 -34.19 0.68 3.43
C ASN A 151 -33.67 0.14 4.76
N PHE A 152 -33.50 0.99 5.77
CA PHE A 152 -32.95 0.61 7.06
C PHE A 152 -33.97 -0.13 7.94
N ALA A 153 -35.25 0.24 7.88
CA ALA A 153 -36.29 -0.40 8.67
C ALA A 153 -36.49 -1.91 8.40
N GLN A 154 -35.98 -2.40 7.28
CA GLN A 154 -36.07 -3.81 6.89
C GLN A 154 -34.92 -4.66 7.45
N PHE A 155 -33.78 -4.06 7.81
CA PHE A 155 -32.55 -4.77 8.17
C PHE A 155 -31.92 -4.33 9.49
N ALA A 156 -32.48 -3.32 10.16
CA ALA A 156 -31.91 -2.79 11.39
C ALA A 156 -32.10 -3.77 12.54
N THR A 157 -31.07 -4.53 12.84
CA THR A 157 -30.85 -4.94 14.22
C THR A 157 -30.42 -3.69 14.99
N PRO A 158 -31.13 -3.29 16.06
CA PRO A 158 -30.67 -2.21 16.91
C PRO A 158 -29.25 -2.53 17.34
N CYS A 159 -28.39 -1.48 17.48
CA CYS A 159 -27.04 -1.66 18.01
C CYS A 159 -27.10 -2.57 19.22
N ALA A 160 -26.52 -3.75 19.13
CA ALA A 160 -26.52 -4.67 20.25
C ALA A 160 -25.79 -3.98 21.39
N THR A 161 -26.52 -3.63 22.43
CA THR A 161 -25.93 -3.15 23.68
C THR A 161 -25.17 -4.33 24.27
N SER A 162 -23.85 -4.35 24.05
CA SER A 162 -22.93 -5.25 24.74
C SER A 162 -22.63 -4.73 26.13
#